data_e28cbd12931aede8d7d82dcd748dbeec
#
_entry.id   e28cbd12931aede8d7d82dcd748dbeec
#
_cell.length_a   1.000
_cell.length_b   1.000
_cell.length_c   1.000
_cell.angle_alpha   90.00
_cell.angle_beta   90.00
_cell.angle_gamma   90.00
#
_symmetry.space_group_name_H-M   'P 1'
#
loop_
_entity.id
_entity.type
_entity.pdbx_description
1 polymer ?
#
loop_
_entity_poly.entity_id
_entity_poly.type
_entity_poly.pdbx_seq_one_letter_code
_entity_poly.pdbx_strand_id
1 'polypeptide(L)'
;LADVVLRKTDPITVLRHVDEVWTMTSLLGFEALLRGIPVTTVGAPFYAGWGLTRDLGDVPPRRRAEPSLEGLVHAALIDYPRYHDPITRSPCPIEVIVNRLETGAIPQPGPFNRTVSIPRSPTSTCSTEDALHRNPF
;
A
#
# COMPACT_ATOMS: atom_id res chain seq x y z
N LEU A 1 -24.87 -6.41 12.72
CA LEU A 1 -24.43 -7.80 12.85
C LEU A 1 -24.21 -8.35 11.45
N ALA A 2 -23.14 -9.14 11.24
CA ALA A 2 -22.88 -9.76 9.95
C ALA A 2 -23.72 -11.04 9.81
N ASP A 3 -24.31 -11.26 8.64
CA ASP A 3 -25.08 -12.48 8.37
C ASP A 3 -24.16 -13.68 8.14
N VAL A 4 -23.00 -13.45 7.51
CA VAL A 4 -21.99 -14.47 7.25
C VAL A 4 -20.60 -13.95 7.58
N VAL A 5 -19.76 -14.78 8.22
CA VAL A 5 -18.35 -14.48 8.50
C VAL A 5 -17.46 -15.50 7.81
N LEU A 6 -16.71 -15.07 6.82
CA LEU A 6 -15.76 -15.90 6.09
C LEU A 6 -14.37 -15.80 6.75
N ARG A 7 -13.78 -16.94 7.15
CA ARG A 7 -12.53 -16.95 7.93
C ARG A 7 -11.30 -17.45 7.19
N LYS A 8 -11.43 -18.27 6.19
CA LYS A 8 -10.31 -18.90 5.46
C LYS A 8 -10.59 -18.94 3.96
N THR A 9 -11.19 -17.88 3.45
CA THR A 9 -11.56 -17.78 2.04
C THR A 9 -10.60 -16.80 1.37
N ASP A 10 -10.18 -17.11 0.16
CA ASP A 10 -9.43 -16.17 -0.67
C ASP A 10 -10.29 -14.92 -0.95
N PRO A 11 -9.83 -13.71 -0.58
CA PRO A 11 -10.59 -12.49 -0.77
C PRO A 11 -10.98 -12.23 -2.23
N ILE A 12 -10.11 -12.59 -3.18
CA ILE A 12 -10.36 -12.40 -4.61
C ILE A 12 -11.56 -13.23 -5.08
N THR A 13 -11.69 -14.45 -4.56
CA THR A 13 -12.84 -15.30 -4.84
C THR A 13 -14.13 -14.67 -4.31
N VAL A 14 -14.09 -14.03 -3.15
CA VAL A 14 -15.27 -13.34 -2.56
C VAL A 14 -15.70 -12.18 -3.43
N LEU A 15 -14.76 -11.40 -3.99
CA LEU A 15 -15.08 -10.26 -4.84
C LEU A 15 -15.93 -10.62 -6.08
N ARG A 16 -15.93 -11.86 -6.51
CA ARG A 16 -16.77 -12.33 -7.64
C ARG A 16 -18.24 -12.48 -7.30
N HIS A 17 -18.60 -12.40 -6.00
CA HIS A 17 -19.93 -12.71 -5.49
C HIS A 17 -20.53 -11.58 -4.66
N VAL A 18 -19.93 -10.38 -4.72
CA VAL A 18 -20.40 -9.21 -3.98
C VAL A 18 -20.73 -8.06 -4.93
N ASP A 19 -21.74 -7.28 -4.58
CA ASP A 19 -22.18 -6.12 -5.36
C ASP A 19 -21.49 -4.83 -4.92
N GLU A 20 -20.93 -4.79 -3.71
CA GLU A 20 -20.24 -3.62 -3.16
C GLU A 20 -19.22 -4.08 -2.11
N VAL A 21 -18.16 -3.29 -1.94
CA VAL A 21 -17.14 -3.50 -0.90
C VAL A 21 -17.09 -2.30 0.05
N TRP A 22 -17.24 -2.56 1.33
CA TRP A 22 -17.01 -1.57 2.39
C TRP A 22 -15.70 -1.89 3.10
N THR A 23 -14.84 -0.89 3.20
CA THR A 23 -13.52 -1.09 3.83
C THR A 23 -13.02 0.17 4.54
N MET A 24 -12.13 0.00 5.49
CA MET A 24 -11.41 1.13 6.08
C MET A 24 -10.23 1.54 5.19
N THR A 25 -9.21 0.69 5.12
CA THR A 25 -7.94 0.99 4.43
C THR A 25 -7.35 -0.22 3.72
N SER A 26 -8.12 -1.30 3.56
CA SER A 26 -7.64 -2.55 2.97
C SER A 26 -7.34 -2.40 1.48
N LEU A 27 -6.28 -3.06 1.02
CA LEU A 27 -5.96 -3.20 -0.39
C LEU A 27 -7.08 -3.88 -1.19
N LEU A 28 -7.93 -4.68 -0.54
CA LEU A 28 -9.08 -5.33 -1.16
C LEU A 28 -10.03 -4.33 -1.85
N GLY A 29 -10.17 -3.10 -1.30
CA GLY A 29 -10.94 -2.04 -1.95
C GLY A 29 -10.34 -1.61 -3.29
N PHE A 30 -9.02 -1.52 -3.40
CA PHE A 30 -8.36 -1.24 -4.68
C PHE A 30 -8.56 -2.38 -5.68
N GLU A 31 -8.45 -3.62 -5.21
CA GLU A 31 -8.70 -4.80 -6.05
C GLU A 31 -10.17 -4.91 -6.51
N ALA A 32 -11.11 -4.42 -5.70
CA ALA A 32 -12.51 -4.30 -6.07
C ALA A 32 -12.72 -3.25 -7.17
N LEU A 33 -12.09 -2.06 -7.04
CA LEU A 33 -12.12 -1.02 -8.08
C LEU A 33 -11.60 -1.54 -9.41
N LEU A 34 -10.50 -2.29 -9.43
CA LEU A 34 -9.95 -2.91 -10.64
C LEU A 34 -10.91 -3.89 -11.33
N ARG A 35 -11.92 -4.37 -10.62
CA ARG A 35 -12.98 -5.28 -11.11
C ARG A 35 -14.30 -4.58 -11.41
N GLY A 36 -14.32 -3.25 -11.30
CA GLY A 36 -15.53 -2.46 -11.49
C GLY A 36 -16.56 -2.60 -10.38
N ILE A 37 -16.16 -3.12 -9.20
CA ILE A 37 -17.06 -3.25 -8.06
C ILE A 37 -17.06 -1.93 -7.28
N PRO A 38 -18.23 -1.35 -6.97
CA PRO A 38 -18.36 -0.16 -6.16
C PRO A 38 -17.68 -0.32 -4.79
N VAL A 39 -16.97 0.73 -4.35
CA VAL A 39 -16.24 0.72 -3.08
C VAL A 39 -16.63 1.90 -2.22
N THR A 40 -17.04 1.61 -0.99
CA THR A 40 -17.26 2.61 0.07
C THR A 40 -16.12 2.53 1.09
N THR A 41 -15.44 3.66 1.35
CA THR A 41 -14.38 3.75 2.34
C THR A 41 -14.82 4.48 3.60
N VAL A 42 -14.48 3.90 4.76
CA VAL A 42 -14.69 4.54 6.09
C VAL A 42 -13.40 5.14 6.63
N GLY A 43 -12.27 4.86 6.00
CA GLY A 43 -10.97 5.47 6.23
C GLY A 43 -10.48 6.19 4.99
N ALA A 44 -9.18 6.51 4.95
CA ALA A 44 -8.56 7.23 3.83
C ALA A 44 -7.42 6.42 3.17
N PRO A 45 -7.70 5.26 2.56
CA PRO A 45 -6.68 4.53 1.81
C PRO A 45 -6.15 5.36 0.64
N PHE A 46 -5.09 4.89 -0.02
CA PHE A 46 -4.45 5.68 -1.09
C PHE A 46 -5.38 5.93 -2.28
N TYR A 47 -6.34 5.06 -2.51
CA TYR A 47 -7.33 5.14 -3.61
C TYR A 47 -8.60 5.93 -3.26
N ALA A 48 -8.80 6.36 -1.99
CA ALA A 48 -9.91 7.21 -1.57
C ALA A 48 -9.68 8.69 -1.90
N GLY A 49 -10.73 9.47 -2.10
CA GLY A 49 -10.69 10.91 -2.31
C GLY A 49 -10.32 11.35 -3.72
N TRP A 50 -10.45 10.47 -4.69
CA TRP A 50 -10.16 10.74 -6.09
C TRP A 50 -11.39 10.65 -6.99
N GLY A 51 -12.61 10.60 -6.41
CA GLY A 51 -13.87 10.46 -7.15
C GLY A 51 -14.18 9.03 -7.62
N LEU A 52 -13.33 8.05 -7.29
CA LEU A 52 -13.49 6.64 -7.68
C LEU A 52 -14.20 5.80 -6.61
N THR A 53 -14.33 6.32 -5.39
CA THR A 53 -14.95 5.66 -4.25
C THR A 53 -15.99 6.55 -3.60
N ARG A 54 -16.91 5.94 -2.86
CA ARG A 54 -17.76 6.66 -1.92
C ARG A 54 -17.03 6.80 -0.59
N ASP A 55 -16.59 8.01 -0.26
CA ASP A 55 -15.79 8.26 0.92
C ASP A 55 -16.65 8.75 2.08
N LEU A 56 -16.69 7.98 3.17
CA LEU A 56 -17.37 8.32 4.43
C LEU A 56 -16.39 8.78 5.51
N GLY A 57 -15.09 8.52 5.33
CA GLY A 57 -14.03 8.97 6.21
C GLY A 57 -13.42 10.30 5.78
N ASP A 58 -12.62 10.90 6.67
CA ASP A 58 -11.91 12.14 6.40
C ASP A 58 -10.78 11.91 5.38
N VAL A 59 -11.01 12.36 4.15
CA VAL A 59 -10.02 12.28 3.08
C VAL A 59 -9.11 13.51 3.13
N PRO A 60 -7.80 13.36 2.93
CA PRO A 60 -6.87 14.48 2.92
C PRO A 60 -7.26 15.56 1.90
N PRO A 61 -7.38 16.84 2.28
CA PRO A 61 -7.87 17.91 1.40
C PRO A 61 -6.97 18.21 0.20
N ARG A 62 -5.75 17.67 0.17
CA ARG A 62 -4.83 17.76 -0.97
C ARG A 62 -5.22 16.86 -2.14
N ARG A 63 -6.11 15.87 -1.94
CA ARG A 63 -6.61 14.97 -3.00
C ARG A 63 -7.74 15.65 -3.75
N ARG A 64 -7.40 16.51 -4.71
CA ARG A 64 -8.36 17.33 -5.47
C ARG A 64 -8.48 16.92 -6.94
N ALA A 65 -7.58 16.06 -7.40
CA ALA A 65 -7.64 15.54 -8.76
C ALA A 65 -8.73 14.45 -8.86
N GLU A 66 -9.29 14.30 -10.05
CA GLU A 66 -10.24 13.24 -10.39
C GLU A 66 -9.64 12.40 -11.53
N PRO A 67 -8.63 11.56 -11.22
CA PRO A 67 -8.02 10.70 -12.23
C PRO A 67 -9.00 9.61 -12.67
N SER A 68 -8.82 9.07 -13.88
CA SER A 68 -9.46 7.81 -14.24
C SER A 68 -8.87 6.66 -13.38
N LEU A 69 -9.52 5.51 -13.39
CA LEU A 69 -9.02 4.32 -12.70
C LEU A 69 -7.63 3.93 -13.22
N GLU A 70 -7.44 3.96 -14.55
CA GLU A 70 -6.14 3.68 -15.19
C GLU A 70 -5.07 4.69 -14.76
N GLY A 71 -5.44 5.97 -14.65
CA GLY A 71 -4.53 7.02 -14.15
C GLY A 71 -4.11 6.77 -12.70
N LEU A 72 -5.03 6.34 -11.83
CA LEU A 72 -4.71 5.95 -10.47
C LEU A 72 -3.81 4.72 -10.42
N VAL A 73 -4.09 3.71 -11.24
CA VAL A 73 -3.27 2.49 -11.37
C VAL A 73 -1.86 2.85 -11.82
N HIS A 74 -1.73 3.68 -12.86
CA HIS A 74 -0.43 4.13 -13.37
C HIS A 74 0.37 4.83 -12.27
N ALA A 75 -0.23 5.81 -11.61
CA ALA A 75 0.42 6.55 -10.53
C ALA A 75 0.84 5.64 -9.37
N ALA A 76 -0.04 4.71 -8.95
CA ALA A 76 0.19 3.87 -7.78
C ALA A 76 1.14 2.70 -8.03
N LEU A 77 1.17 2.14 -9.24
CA LEU A 77 1.93 0.93 -9.55
C LEU A 77 3.11 1.16 -10.49
N ILE A 78 3.19 2.28 -11.20
CA ILE A 78 4.27 2.56 -12.16
C ILE A 78 5.11 3.75 -11.69
N ASP A 79 4.50 4.91 -11.45
CA ASP A 79 5.24 6.13 -11.14
C ASP A 79 5.80 6.17 -9.72
N TYR A 80 4.99 5.76 -8.74
CA TYR A 80 5.35 5.87 -7.34
C TYR A 80 6.35 4.80 -6.87
N PRO A 81 6.20 3.49 -7.18
CA PRO A 81 7.08 2.45 -6.67
C PRO A 81 8.47 2.47 -7.32
N ARG A 82 9.44 1.94 -6.58
CA ARG A 82 10.78 1.63 -7.08
C ARG A 82 10.96 0.13 -7.05
N TYR A 83 10.99 -0.48 -8.23
CA TYR A 83 11.13 -1.92 -8.37
C TYR A 83 12.59 -2.35 -8.42
N HIS A 84 12.85 -3.52 -7.85
CA HIS A 84 14.14 -4.20 -7.94
C HIS A 84 13.91 -5.65 -8.37
N ASP A 85 14.64 -6.10 -9.36
CA ASP A 85 14.61 -7.50 -9.79
C ASP A 85 15.15 -8.38 -8.66
N PRO A 86 14.37 -9.33 -8.12
CA PRO A 86 14.79 -10.19 -7.02
C PRO A 86 15.95 -11.14 -7.40
N ILE A 87 16.21 -11.34 -8.70
CA ILE A 87 17.27 -12.20 -9.22
C ILE A 87 18.57 -11.43 -9.37
N THR A 88 18.54 -10.31 -10.12
CA THR A 88 19.75 -9.51 -10.40
C THR A 88 20.07 -8.51 -9.28
N ARG A 89 19.10 -8.25 -8.38
CA ARG A 89 19.19 -7.27 -7.29
C ARG A 89 19.48 -5.84 -7.77
N SER A 90 19.07 -5.55 -8.99
CA SER A 90 19.23 -4.23 -9.62
C SER A 90 17.89 -3.53 -9.76
N PRO A 91 17.85 -2.19 -9.77
CA PRO A 91 16.65 -1.45 -10.12
C PRO A 91 16.14 -1.88 -11.50
N CYS A 92 14.84 -2.03 -11.64
CA CYS A 92 14.24 -2.45 -12.90
C CYS A 92 12.86 -1.80 -13.10
N PRO A 93 12.35 -1.72 -14.34
CA PRO A 93 10.97 -1.33 -14.59
C PRO A 93 10.01 -2.45 -14.17
N ILE A 94 8.71 -2.10 -14.01
CA ILE A 94 7.67 -3.03 -13.52
C ILE A 94 7.51 -4.25 -14.45
N GLU A 95 7.70 -4.10 -15.75
CA GLU A 95 7.55 -5.16 -16.75
C GLU A 95 8.47 -6.35 -16.46
N VAL A 96 9.67 -6.07 -15.92
CA VAL A 96 10.59 -7.14 -15.50
C VAL A 96 9.98 -7.93 -14.34
N ILE A 97 9.35 -7.25 -13.38
CA ILE A 97 8.71 -7.92 -12.24
C ILE A 97 7.51 -8.75 -12.71
N VAL A 98 6.67 -8.20 -13.57
CA VAL A 98 5.52 -8.90 -14.15
C VAL A 98 5.99 -10.16 -14.89
N ASN A 99 6.99 -10.04 -15.75
CA ASN A 99 7.57 -11.19 -16.46
C ASN A 99 8.13 -12.26 -15.49
N ARG A 100 8.79 -11.84 -14.39
CA ARG A 100 9.29 -12.78 -13.37
C ARG A 100 8.15 -13.52 -12.67
N LEU A 101 7.04 -12.82 -12.39
CA LEU A 101 5.85 -13.41 -11.78
C LEU A 101 5.18 -14.41 -12.72
N GLU A 102 4.99 -14.05 -13.99
CA GLU A 102 4.37 -14.89 -15.01
C GLU A 102 5.17 -16.15 -15.31
N THR A 103 6.49 -16.03 -15.37
CA THR A 103 7.40 -17.16 -15.62
C THR A 103 7.71 -18.00 -14.38
N GLY A 104 7.21 -17.62 -13.20
CA GLY A 104 7.53 -18.28 -11.93
C GLY A 104 9.00 -18.18 -11.53
N ALA A 105 9.75 -17.25 -12.11
CA ALA A 105 11.19 -17.10 -11.86
C ALA A 105 11.50 -16.34 -10.55
N ILE A 106 10.48 -15.90 -9.80
CA ILE A 106 10.70 -15.30 -8.49
C ILE A 106 11.01 -16.42 -7.49
N PRO A 107 12.17 -16.35 -6.80
CA PRO A 107 12.45 -17.30 -5.72
C PRO A 107 11.32 -17.24 -4.70
N GLN A 108 10.72 -18.39 -4.39
CA GLN A 108 9.75 -18.47 -3.31
C GLN A 108 10.42 -17.94 -2.03
N PRO A 109 9.78 -17.08 -1.25
CA PRO A 109 10.32 -16.68 0.03
C PRO A 109 10.50 -17.96 0.85
N GLY A 110 11.75 -18.28 1.17
CA GLY A 110 12.04 -19.37 2.10
C GLY A 110 11.31 -19.15 3.42
N PRO A 111 11.17 -20.18 4.28
CA PRO A 111 10.54 -20.00 5.58
C PRO A 111 11.20 -18.80 6.24
N PHE A 112 10.38 -17.81 6.64
CA PHE A 112 10.83 -16.52 7.17
C PHE A 112 11.88 -16.74 8.24
N ASN A 113 13.15 -16.62 7.89
CA ASN A 113 14.22 -16.58 8.84
C ASN A 113 14.16 -15.18 9.50
N ARG A 114 13.55 -15.12 10.68
CA ARG A 114 13.30 -13.90 11.47
C ARG A 114 14.57 -13.27 12.04
N THR A 115 15.65 -13.28 11.33
CA THR A 115 16.86 -12.61 11.77
C THR A 115 17.21 -11.50 10.79
N VAL A 116 16.33 -10.52 10.67
CA VAL A 116 16.74 -9.19 10.22
C VAL A 116 17.28 -8.48 11.46
N SER A 117 18.58 -8.59 11.68
CA SER A 117 19.30 -7.70 12.59
C SER A 117 19.28 -6.31 11.95
N ILE A 118 18.35 -5.45 12.38
CA ILE A 118 18.41 -4.03 12.08
C ILE A 118 19.65 -3.50 12.76
N PRO A 119 20.65 -2.97 12.03
CA PRO A 119 21.78 -2.31 12.66
C PRO A 119 21.21 -1.17 13.52
N ARG A 120 21.41 -1.22 14.81
CA ARG A 120 21.11 -0.07 15.66
C ARG A 120 22.00 1.07 15.20
N SER A 121 21.38 2.15 14.74
CA SER A 121 22.09 3.41 14.54
C SER A 121 22.84 3.73 15.82
N PRO A 122 24.11 4.15 15.77
CA PRO A 122 24.80 4.57 16.97
C PRO A 122 23.97 5.68 17.61
N THR A 123 23.53 5.43 18.84
CA THR A 123 22.86 6.42 19.67
C THR A 123 23.79 7.62 19.78
N SER A 124 23.44 8.72 19.10
CA SER A 124 24.01 10.02 19.45
C SER A 124 23.59 10.30 20.88
N THR A 125 24.52 10.13 21.80
CA THR A 125 24.39 10.65 23.16
C THR A 125 24.30 12.16 23.04
N CYS A 126 23.09 12.68 23.07
CA CYS A 126 22.84 14.10 23.31
C CYS A 126 23.21 14.35 24.78
N SER A 127 24.42 14.86 25.02
CA SER A 127 24.83 15.34 26.30
C SER A 127 24.01 16.58 26.65
N THR A 128 23.27 16.51 27.74
CA THR A 128 22.39 17.55 28.27
C THR A 128 23.14 18.73 28.89
N GLU A 129 24.39 18.98 28.53
CA GLU A 129 25.20 20.05 29.13
C GLU A 129 25.35 21.33 28.30
N ASP A 130 24.89 21.38 27.03
CA ASP A 130 25.08 22.58 26.19
C ASP A 130 23.85 23.52 26.09
N ALA A 131 22.82 23.33 26.91
CA ALA A 131 21.61 24.14 26.87
C ALA A 131 21.55 25.32 27.87
N LEU A 132 22.64 25.63 28.58
CA LEU A 132 22.62 26.62 29.67
C LEU A 132 23.47 27.90 29.45
N HIS A 133 23.99 28.13 28.25
CA HIS A 133 24.72 29.37 27.99
C HIS A 133 24.47 29.87 26.56
N ARG A 134 23.37 30.54 26.33
CA ARG A 134 23.23 31.65 25.35
C ARG A 134 21.82 32.23 25.35
N ASN A 135 21.58 33.17 26.27
CA ASN A 135 20.76 34.32 26.01
C ASN A 135 21.52 35.53 26.55
N PRO A 136 21.82 36.53 25.72
CA PRO A 136 21.34 37.89 25.99
C PRO A 136 20.92 38.63 24.72
N PHE A 137 19.84 39.34 24.87
CA PHE A 137 19.17 40.37 24.05
C PHE A 137 18.08 39.83 23.12
#